data_f2281b9c4b3a98d4cb963a03c33ef196
#
_entry.id   f2281b9c4b3a98d4cb963a03c33ef196
#
_cell.length_a   1.000
_cell.length_b   1.000
_cell.length_c   1.000
_cell.angle_alpha   90.00
_cell.angle_beta   90.00
_cell.angle_gamma   90.00
#
_symmetry.space_group_name_H-M   'P 1'
#
loop_
_entity.id
_entity.type
_entity.pdbx_description
1 polymer ?
#
loop_
_entity_poly.entity_id
_entity_poly.type
_entity_poly.pdbx_seq_one_letter_code
_entity_poly.pdbx_strand_id
1 'polypeptide(L)'
;GKPIWAWGTNFSQAQYAIAAHANEIYMHPMGEVFVKGLASNRLYYGDLLKALGVNVHVFKAGAYKSFPESFIANKPSKEWIESERFWLDDAWKTLAREIENSRGLMPGSITQYIETLPTRLQNANGDLATTALNANLIDGTQTFDQMIKTIENKLGLKQKGEANLVSYADYAARLNTQSGEIAVVIAEGEIQEGESQAGVMGAESLVKLIDRARENKN
;
A
#
# COMPACT_ATOMS: atom_id res chain seq x y z
N GLY A 1 -17.70 15.71 -11.49
CA GLY A 1 -17.62 14.26 -11.23
C GLY A 1 -18.59 13.85 -10.12
N LYS A 2 -18.77 12.57 -9.90
CA LYS A 2 -19.54 12.05 -8.77
C LYS A 2 -18.69 12.13 -7.50
N PRO A 3 -19.25 12.46 -6.32
CA PRO A 3 -18.51 12.43 -5.08
C PRO A 3 -18.10 10.99 -4.73
N ILE A 4 -16.92 10.85 -4.17
CA ILE A 4 -16.36 9.59 -3.70
C ILE A 4 -16.24 9.70 -2.18
N TRP A 5 -16.81 8.73 -1.46
CA TRP A 5 -16.66 8.60 -0.02
C TRP A 5 -15.91 7.32 0.32
N ALA A 6 -14.93 7.44 1.20
CA ALA A 6 -14.26 6.30 1.78
C ALA A 6 -14.76 6.07 3.21
N TRP A 7 -15.02 4.81 3.56
CA TRP A 7 -15.29 4.40 4.93
C TRP A 7 -14.50 3.15 5.25
N GLY A 8 -13.93 3.11 6.46
CA GLY A 8 -13.21 1.94 6.95
C GLY A 8 -13.27 1.85 8.47
N THR A 9 -13.13 0.63 9.00
CA THR A 9 -12.93 0.45 10.44
C THR A 9 -11.56 0.99 10.83
N ASN A 10 -10.53 0.67 10.04
CA ASN A 10 -9.16 1.16 10.14
C ASN A 10 -8.62 1.39 8.73
N PHE A 11 -7.59 2.19 8.62
CA PHE A 11 -6.84 2.35 7.38
C PHE A 11 -5.38 2.00 7.59
N SER A 12 -4.92 0.90 7.00
CA SER A 12 -3.49 0.67 6.81
C SER A 12 -2.90 1.73 5.87
N GLN A 13 -1.59 1.91 5.86
CA GLN A 13 -0.93 2.89 5.00
C GLN A 13 -1.32 2.75 3.52
N ALA A 14 -1.38 1.53 2.99
CA ALA A 14 -1.79 1.28 1.61
C ALA A 14 -3.27 1.61 1.35
N GLN A 15 -4.16 1.25 2.27
CA GLN A 15 -5.58 1.60 2.18
C GLN A 15 -5.78 3.12 2.28
N TYR A 16 -5.04 3.78 3.19
CA TYR A 16 -5.15 5.22 3.35
C TYR A 16 -4.61 5.99 2.15
N ALA A 17 -3.55 5.50 1.51
CA ALA A 17 -3.04 6.08 0.26
C ALA A 17 -4.11 6.15 -0.83
N ILE A 18 -4.97 5.13 -0.92
CA ILE A 18 -6.11 5.11 -1.85
C ILE A 18 -7.24 5.99 -1.33
N ALA A 19 -7.61 5.86 -0.05
CA ALA A 19 -8.72 6.58 0.56
C ALA A 19 -8.50 8.10 0.57
N ALA A 20 -7.24 8.56 0.66
CA ALA A 20 -6.86 9.98 0.65
C ALA A 20 -7.37 10.74 -0.60
N HIS A 21 -7.62 10.04 -1.70
CA HIS A 21 -8.18 10.62 -2.92
C HIS A 21 -9.71 10.76 -2.92
N ALA A 22 -10.40 10.28 -1.87
CA ALA A 22 -11.83 10.47 -1.73
C ALA A 22 -12.17 11.92 -1.37
N ASN A 23 -13.39 12.35 -1.70
CA ASN A 23 -13.88 13.67 -1.34
C ASN A 23 -14.11 13.81 0.17
N GLU A 24 -14.58 12.72 0.79
CA GLU A 24 -14.79 12.63 2.23
C GLU A 24 -14.35 11.25 2.73
N ILE A 25 -13.65 11.21 3.86
CA ILE A 25 -13.16 9.99 4.50
C ILE A 25 -13.77 9.88 5.88
N TYR A 26 -14.48 8.80 6.13
CA TYR A 26 -15.04 8.48 7.43
C TYR A 26 -14.43 7.20 7.99
N MET A 27 -14.25 7.16 9.29
CA MET A 27 -13.66 6.02 9.96
C MET A 27 -14.49 5.64 11.20
N HIS A 28 -14.44 4.36 11.57
CA HIS A 28 -15.07 3.94 12.81
C HIS A 28 -14.49 4.72 14.00
N PRO A 29 -15.32 5.13 15.03
CA PRO A 29 -14.83 5.90 16.18
C PRO A 29 -13.71 5.24 16.98
N MET A 30 -13.60 3.92 16.92
CA MET A 30 -12.50 3.15 17.55
C MET A 30 -11.39 2.77 16.55
N GLY A 31 -11.35 3.41 15.39
CA GLY A 31 -10.41 3.12 14.33
C GLY A 31 -9.11 3.90 14.41
N GLU A 32 -8.21 3.59 13.48
CA GLU A 32 -6.94 4.28 13.34
C GLU A 32 -6.56 4.48 11.87
N VAL A 33 -5.81 5.53 11.58
CA VAL A 33 -5.07 5.71 10.34
C VAL A 33 -3.61 5.35 10.60
N PHE A 34 -3.21 4.14 10.18
CA PHE A 34 -1.90 3.59 10.47
C PHE A 34 -0.90 3.90 9.36
N VAL A 35 -0.32 5.09 9.40
CA VAL A 35 0.77 5.53 8.51
C VAL A 35 2.07 5.49 9.31
N LYS A 36 3.08 4.76 8.82
CA LYS A 36 4.33 4.49 9.54
C LYS A 36 5.61 4.73 8.73
N GLY A 37 5.49 5.09 7.47
CA GLY A 37 6.62 5.20 6.56
C GLY A 37 6.97 3.88 5.88
N LEU A 38 8.16 3.84 5.27
CA LEU A 38 8.69 2.66 4.58
C LEU A 38 9.94 2.17 5.31
N ALA A 39 10.09 0.86 5.39
CA ALA A 39 11.24 0.21 5.98
C ALA A 39 11.63 -1.06 5.22
N SER A 40 12.91 -1.32 5.10
CA SER A 40 13.46 -2.58 4.62
C SER A 40 14.11 -3.31 5.78
N ASN A 41 13.79 -4.59 5.94
CA ASN A 41 14.32 -5.44 6.99
C ASN A 41 15.02 -6.65 6.37
N ARG A 42 16.22 -6.97 6.87
CA ARG A 42 17.00 -8.13 6.44
C ARG A 42 17.53 -8.88 7.64
N LEU A 43 17.48 -10.21 7.57
CA LEU A 43 18.11 -11.07 8.56
C LEU A 43 19.57 -11.35 8.17
N TYR A 44 20.43 -11.47 9.18
CA TYR A 44 21.84 -11.76 9.04
C TYR A 44 22.21 -13.00 9.84
N TYR A 45 22.84 -13.96 9.21
CA TYR A 45 23.13 -15.28 9.76
C TYR A 45 24.64 -15.58 9.91
N GLY A 46 25.50 -14.57 9.72
CA GLY A 46 26.95 -14.75 9.71
C GLY A 46 27.49 -15.49 10.94
N ASP A 47 27.15 -15.03 12.14
CA ASP A 47 27.60 -15.68 13.39
C ASP A 47 26.95 -17.05 13.60
N LEU A 48 25.68 -17.22 13.23
CA LEU A 48 24.98 -18.51 13.31
C LEU A 48 25.70 -19.56 12.44
N LEU A 49 25.95 -19.23 11.18
CA LEU A 49 26.63 -20.14 10.25
C LEU A 49 28.05 -20.48 10.71
N LYS A 50 28.78 -19.49 11.22
CA LYS A 50 30.09 -19.70 11.83
C LYS A 50 30.03 -20.63 13.04
N ALA A 51 29.05 -20.47 13.92
CA ALA A 51 28.88 -21.32 15.09
C ALA A 51 28.51 -22.78 14.72
N LEU A 52 27.83 -22.96 13.58
CA LEU A 52 27.53 -24.28 13.03
C LEU A 52 28.67 -24.89 12.19
N GLY A 53 29.81 -24.22 12.09
CA GLY A 53 30.94 -24.68 11.28
C GLY A 53 30.72 -24.59 9.77
N VAL A 54 29.73 -23.80 9.33
CA VAL A 54 29.46 -23.59 7.90
C VAL A 54 30.33 -22.47 7.35
N ASN A 55 31.14 -22.76 6.37
CA ASN A 55 31.96 -21.78 5.63
C ASN A 55 31.20 -21.35 4.36
N VAL A 56 30.88 -20.06 4.27
CA VAL A 56 30.23 -19.50 3.10
C VAL A 56 31.27 -18.85 2.18
N HIS A 57 31.35 -19.31 0.95
CA HIS A 57 32.20 -18.74 -0.09
C HIS A 57 31.37 -17.87 -1.03
N VAL A 58 31.72 -16.58 -1.13
CA VAL A 58 31.00 -15.60 -1.93
C VAL A 58 31.81 -15.18 -3.14
N PHE A 59 31.22 -15.32 -4.31
CA PHE A 59 31.76 -14.82 -5.57
C PHE A 59 30.81 -13.70 -6.07
N LYS A 60 31.21 -12.46 -5.85
CA LYS A 60 30.42 -11.29 -6.29
C LYS A 60 31.29 -10.29 -7.05
N ALA A 61 30.71 -9.64 -8.05
CA ALA A 61 31.32 -8.50 -8.74
C ALA A 61 30.43 -7.27 -8.51
N GLY A 62 31.03 -6.18 -8.00
CA GLY A 62 30.36 -4.93 -7.66
C GLY A 62 30.01 -4.76 -6.19
N ALA A 63 30.23 -3.55 -5.67
CA ALA A 63 30.06 -3.21 -4.26
C ALA A 63 28.61 -3.31 -3.78
N TYR A 64 27.65 -2.93 -4.64
CA TYR A 64 26.22 -2.89 -4.33
C TYR A 64 25.50 -4.25 -4.45
N LYS A 65 26.21 -5.33 -4.79
CA LYS A 65 25.63 -6.68 -4.77
C LYS A 65 25.60 -7.24 -3.35
N SER A 66 24.60 -6.85 -2.60
CA SER A 66 24.50 -7.11 -1.15
C SER A 66 23.77 -8.41 -0.77
N PHE A 67 23.21 -9.16 -1.74
CA PHE A 67 22.48 -10.42 -1.45
C PHE A 67 23.24 -11.38 -0.54
N PRO A 68 24.55 -11.66 -0.78
CA PRO A 68 25.32 -12.61 0.05
C PRO A 68 25.60 -12.12 1.47
N GLU A 69 25.43 -10.85 1.78
CA GLU A 69 25.76 -10.28 3.09
C GLU A 69 24.96 -10.94 4.23
N SER A 70 23.75 -11.39 3.95
CA SER A 70 22.93 -12.13 4.93
C SER A 70 23.62 -13.39 5.47
N PHE A 71 24.51 -13.98 4.70
CA PHE A 71 25.17 -15.24 5.06
C PHE A 71 26.60 -15.06 5.62
N ILE A 72 27.22 -13.89 5.42
CA ILE A 72 28.62 -13.65 5.80
C ILE A 72 28.78 -12.49 6.79
N ALA A 73 27.74 -11.73 7.06
CA ALA A 73 27.75 -10.57 7.95
C ALA A 73 26.69 -10.68 9.04
N ASN A 74 26.77 -9.78 10.04
CA ASN A 74 25.79 -9.65 11.13
C ASN A 74 25.07 -8.31 11.11
N LYS A 75 25.39 -7.47 10.14
CA LYS A 75 24.80 -6.15 9.94
C LYS A 75 24.94 -5.74 8.48
N PRO A 76 24.13 -4.78 8.01
CA PRO A 76 24.20 -4.25 6.66
C PRO A 76 25.53 -3.52 6.38
N SER A 77 25.99 -3.61 5.14
CA SER A 77 27.07 -2.75 4.62
C SER A 77 26.59 -1.32 4.43
N LYS A 78 27.55 -0.39 4.30
CA LYS A 78 27.22 1.02 3.96
C LYS A 78 26.56 1.12 2.58
N GLU A 79 27.04 0.37 1.64
CA GLU A 79 26.56 0.31 0.26
C GLU A 79 25.10 -0.19 0.21
N TRP A 80 24.76 -1.20 1.03
CA TRP A 80 23.38 -1.65 1.14
C TRP A 80 22.47 -0.56 1.74
N ILE A 81 22.90 0.09 2.84
CA ILE A 81 22.13 1.16 3.47
C ILE A 81 21.92 2.33 2.50
N GLU A 82 22.94 2.71 1.73
CA GLU A 82 22.85 3.77 0.73
C GLU A 82 21.84 3.41 -0.36
N SER A 83 21.93 2.20 -0.90
CA SER A 83 21.02 1.70 -1.92
C SER A 83 19.57 1.65 -1.44
N GLU A 84 19.34 1.13 -0.20
CA GLU A 84 17.98 1.07 0.36
C GLU A 84 17.41 2.45 0.62
N ARG A 85 18.20 3.37 1.18
CA ARG A 85 17.75 4.75 1.40
C ARG A 85 17.41 5.48 0.12
N PHE A 86 18.16 5.27 -0.94
CA PHE A 86 17.96 5.95 -2.22
C PHE A 86 16.53 5.75 -2.73
N TRP A 87 16.06 4.50 -2.78
CA TRP A 87 14.72 4.23 -3.29
C TRP A 87 13.62 4.38 -2.23
N LEU A 88 13.89 4.05 -0.94
CA LEU A 88 12.90 4.19 0.13
C LEU A 88 12.55 5.66 0.38
N ASP A 89 13.55 6.55 0.41
CA ASP A 89 13.33 7.97 0.63
C ASP A 89 12.54 8.59 -0.52
N ASP A 90 12.80 8.20 -1.76
CA ASP A 90 12.07 8.68 -2.93
C ASP A 90 10.63 8.16 -2.96
N ALA A 91 10.45 6.87 -2.73
CA ALA A 91 9.12 6.26 -2.64
C ALA A 91 8.29 6.87 -1.51
N TRP A 92 8.91 7.09 -0.33
CA TRP A 92 8.24 7.74 0.79
C TRP A 92 7.83 9.18 0.49
N LYS A 93 8.74 9.98 -0.06
CA LYS A 93 8.44 11.36 -0.46
C LYS A 93 7.30 11.44 -1.47
N THR A 94 7.27 10.51 -2.42
CA THR A 94 6.20 10.45 -3.43
C THR A 94 4.87 10.12 -2.77
N LEU A 95 4.80 9.07 -1.96
CA LEU A 95 3.59 8.65 -1.26
C LEU A 95 3.06 9.75 -0.31
N ALA A 96 3.94 10.32 0.52
CA ALA A 96 3.56 11.38 1.45
C ALA A 96 3.00 12.61 0.71
N ARG A 97 3.66 13.03 -0.37
CA ARG A 97 3.22 14.15 -1.20
C ARG A 97 1.86 13.91 -1.84
N GLU A 98 1.60 12.70 -2.35
CA GLU A 98 0.30 12.36 -2.93
C GLU A 98 -0.81 12.44 -1.90
N ILE A 99 -0.59 11.91 -0.69
CA ILE A 99 -1.55 12.02 0.41
C ILE A 99 -1.76 13.50 0.78
N GLU A 100 -0.68 14.25 0.97
CA GLU A 100 -0.74 15.66 1.35
C GLU A 100 -1.51 16.50 0.32
N ASN A 101 -1.22 16.32 -0.95
CA ASN A 101 -1.91 17.01 -2.04
C ASN A 101 -3.41 16.65 -2.06
N SER A 102 -3.74 15.37 -1.94
CA SER A 102 -5.12 14.90 -2.00
C SER A 102 -5.95 15.38 -0.81
N ARG A 103 -5.33 15.51 0.37
CA ARG A 103 -5.97 16.00 1.61
C ARG A 103 -5.85 17.52 1.81
N GLY A 104 -5.20 18.24 0.90
CA GLY A 104 -4.94 19.68 1.04
C GLY A 104 -4.06 20.01 2.24
N LEU A 105 -3.14 19.12 2.62
CA LEU A 105 -2.22 19.31 3.73
C LEU A 105 -0.96 20.05 3.27
N MET A 106 -0.27 20.70 4.21
CA MET A 106 1.02 21.29 3.93
C MET A 106 2.09 20.23 3.66
N PRO A 107 3.04 20.49 2.74
CA PRO A 107 4.16 19.57 2.52
C PRO A 107 4.90 19.24 3.81
N GLY A 108 5.18 17.95 4.05
CA GLY A 108 5.82 17.44 5.26
C GLY A 108 4.85 17.10 6.40
N SER A 109 3.55 17.38 6.28
CA SER A 109 2.55 17.12 7.32
C SER A 109 2.45 15.65 7.68
N ILE A 110 2.56 14.74 6.71
CA ILE A 110 2.48 13.29 6.96
C ILE A 110 3.70 12.80 7.72
N THR A 111 4.89 13.25 7.36
CA THR A 111 6.12 12.92 8.10
C THR A 111 6.04 13.48 9.53
N GLN A 112 5.62 14.73 9.68
CA GLN A 112 5.43 15.33 11.00
C GLN A 112 4.37 14.60 11.84
N TYR A 113 3.29 14.14 11.22
CA TYR A 113 2.27 13.33 11.91
C TYR A 113 2.89 12.09 12.56
N ILE A 114 3.72 11.35 11.80
CA ILE A 114 4.40 10.15 12.29
C ILE A 114 5.36 10.50 13.45
N GLU A 115 6.20 11.51 13.25
CA GLU A 115 7.21 11.92 14.24
C GLU A 115 6.59 12.42 15.55
N THR A 116 5.44 13.07 15.46
CA THR A 116 4.75 13.66 16.64
C THR A 116 3.58 12.80 17.13
N LEU A 117 3.37 11.60 16.60
CA LEU A 117 2.25 10.73 16.94
C LEU A 117 2.12 10.47 18.47
N PRO A 118 3.20 10.20 19.21
CA PRO A 118 3.09 10.01 20.67
C PRO A 118 2.49 11.21 21.39
N THR A 119 2.94 12.42 21.05
CA THR A 119 2.43 13.67 21.64
C THR A 119 0.99 13.96 21.22
N ARG A 120 0.67 13.72 19.94
CA ARG A 120 -0.70 13.88 19.45
C ARG A 120 -1.67 12.94 20.14
N LEU A 121 -1.24 11.71 20.36
CA LEU A 121 -2.05 10.68 21.02
C LEU A 121 -2.28 11.04 22.50
N GLN A 122 -1.26 11.54 23.19
CA GLN A 122 -1.43 12.07 24.56
C GLN A 122 -2.46 13.20 24.61
N ASN A 123 -2.39 14.16 23.68
CA ASN A 123 -3.33 15.27 23.60
C ASN A 123 -4.76 14.83 23.25
N ALA A 124 -4.91 13.69 22.60
CA ALA A 124 -6.20 13.07 22.29
C ALA A 124 -6.63 12.00 23.33
N ASN A 125 -6.01 11.98 24.52
CA ASN A 125 -6.31 11.02 25.60
C ASN A 125 -6.24 9.55 25.16
N GLY A 126 -5.33 9.22 24.24
CA GLY A 126 -5.17 7.88 23.71
C GLY A 126 -6.11 7.52 22.55
N ASP A 127 -6.92 8.45 22.09
CA ASP A 127 -7.87 8.21 20.99
C ASP A 127 -7.21 8.43 19.63
N LEU A 128 -7.03 7.32 18.90
CA LEU A 128 -6.41 7.30 17.57
C LEU A 128 -7.31 7.91 16.50
N ALA A 129 -8.63 7.74 16.60
CA ALA A 129 -9.57 8.32 15.65
C ALA A 129 -9.62 9.84 15.78
N THR A 130 -9.68 10.36 17.01
CA THR A 130 -9.57 11.79 17.30
C THR A 130 -8.21 12.34 16.86
N THR A 131 -7.13 11.57 17.02
CA THR A 131 -5.78 11.97 16.56
C THR A 131 -5.74 12.14 15.03
N ALA A 132 -6.34 11.21 14.29
CA ALA A 132 -6.42 11.29 12.82
C ALA A 132 -7.33 12.46 12.35
N LEU A 133 -8.45 12.68 13.04
CA LEU A 133 -9.36 13.80 12.76
C LEU A 133 -8.68 15.16 12.97
N ASN A 134 -7.99 15.33 14.09
CA ASN A 134 -7.25 16.56 14.44
C ASN A 134 -6.08 16.84 13.48
N ALA A 135 -5.59 15.81 12.79
CA ALA A 135 -4.56 15.92 11.77
C ALA A 135 -5.14 16.14 10.35
N ASN A 136 -6.46 16.25 10.20
CA ASN A 136 -7.18 16.34 8.93
C ASN A 136 -6.94 15.14 7.99
N LEU A 137 -6.59 13.98 8.54
CA LEU A 137 -6.46 12.75 7.78
C LEU A 137 -7.82 12.15 7.43
N ILE A 138 -8.84 12.39 8.26
CA ILE A 138 -10.23 11.98 8.03
C ILE A 138 -11.16 13.18 8.23
N ASP A 139 -12.36 13.11 7.69
CA ASP A 139 -13.36 14.17 7.75
C ASP A 139 -14.37 13.96 8.88
N GLY A 140 -14.40 12.74 9.44
CA GLY A 140 -15.27 12.43 10.57
C GLY A 140 -15.18 10.98 11.00
N THR A 141 -15.83 10.71 12.14
CA THR A 141 -15.97 9.33 12.65
C THR A 141 -17.42 8.91 12.57
N GLN A 142 -17.69 7.74 12.01
CA GLN A 142 -19.01 7.14 11.89
C GLN A 142 -18.94 5.62 11.99
N THR A 143 -19.88 5.00 12.70
CA THR A 143 -20.10 3.57 12.56
C THR A 143 -20.60 3.24 11.15
N PHE A 144 -20.54 1.98 10.73
CA PHE A 144 -21.05 1.58 9.42
C PHE A 144 -22.52 1.93 9.23
N ASP A 145 -23.34 1.69 10.26
CA ASP A 145 -24.76 2.00 10.21
C ASP A 145 -25.03 3.51 10.07
N GLN A 146 -24.21 4.35 10.73
CA GLN A 146 -24.29 5.81 10.58
C GLN A 146 -23.89 6.23 9.17
N MET A 147 -22.86 5.60 8.60
CA MET A 147 -22.44 5.87 7.21
C MET A 147 -23.54 5.50 6.21
N ILE A 148 -24.18 4.35 6.38
CA ILE A 148 -25.36 3.96 5.55
C ILE A 148 -26.47 4.99 5.63
N LYS A 149 -26.84 5.45 6.83
CA LYS A 149 -27.84 6.52 7.01
C LYS A 149 -27.42 7.83 6.34
N THR A 150 -26.15 8.17 6.38
CA THR A 150 -25.63 9.36 5.67
C THR A 150 -25.81 9.23 4.16
N ILE A 151 -25.52 8.05 3.61
CA ILE A 151 -25.72 7.74 2.19
C ILE A 151 -27.20 7.79 1.83
N GLU A 152 -28.07 7.17 2.64
CA GLU A 152 -29.52 7.18 2.45
C GLU A 152 -30.10 8.59 2.41
N ASN A 153 -29.67 9.45 3.33
CA ASN A 153 -30.08 10.85 3.38
C ASN A 153 -29.64 11.65 2.14
N LYS A 154 -28.48 11.34 1.59
CA LYS A 154 -27.93 12.04 0.42
C LYS A 154 -28.50 11.51 -0.91
N LEU A 155 -28.72 10.20 -1.03
CA LEU A 155 -29.10 9.54 -2.28
C LEU A 155 -30.55 9.09 -2.35
N GLY A 156 -31.27 9.15 -1.24
CA GLY A 156 -32.64 8.63 -1.12
C GLY A 156 -32.69 7.12 -0.90
N LEU A 157 -33.87 6.64 -0.58
CA LEU A 157 -34.14 5.23 -0.33
C LEU A 157 -34.80 4.55 -1.54
N LYS A 158 -34.62 3.26 -1.67
CA LYS A 158 -35.43 2.40 -2.54
C LYS A 158 -36.86 2.30 -2.00
N GLN A 159 -37.80 1.88 -2.86
CA GLN A 159 -39.24 1.73 -2.51
C GLN A 159 -39.53 0.87 -1.26
N LYS A 160 -38.60 0.02 -0.83
CA LYS A 160 -38.69 -0.84 0.37
C LYS A 160 -37.94 -0.31 1.61
N GLY A 161 -37.48 0.95 1.61
CA GLY A 161 -36.70 1.49 2.74
C GLY A 161 -35.26 1.06 2.82
N GLU A 162 -34.68 0.47 1.75
CA GLU A 162 -33.28 0.14 1.64
C GLU A 162 -32.51 1.24 0.92
N ALA A 163 -31.21 1.38 1.23
CA ALA A 163 -30.33 2.30 0.52
C ALA A 163 -30.29 1.99 -0.99
N ASN A 164 -30.32 3.01 -1.83
CA ASN A 164 -30.23 2.85 -3.29
C ASN A 164 -28.80 2.60 -3.72
N LEU A 165 -28.27 1.42 -3.37
CA LEU A 165 -26.90 0.99 -3.63
C LEU A 165 -26.86 -0.14 -4.66
N VAL A 166 -25.77 -0.22 -5.39
CA VAL A 166 -25.40 -1.35 -6.24
C VAL A 166 -24.01 -1.85 -5.78
N SER A 167 -23.84 -3.16 -5.68
CA SER A 167 -22.54 -3.72 -5.34
C SER A 167 -21.52 -3.45 -6.43
N TYR A 168 -20.23 -3.38 -6.06
CA TYR A 168 -19.15 -3.25 -7.04
C TYR A 168 -19.16 -4.40 -8.06
N ALA A 169 -19.39 -5.62 -7.60
CA ALA A 169 -19.45 -6.80 -8.48
C ALA A 169 -20.56 -6.69 -9.54
N ASP A 170 -21.76 -6.28 -9.11
CA ASP A 170 -22.91 -6.09 -10.02
C ASP A 170 -22.69 -4.91 -10.98
N TYR A 171 -22.01 -3.86 -10.50
CA TYR A 171 -21.64 -2.73 -11.35
C TYR A 171 -20.58 -3.13 -12.37
N ALA A 172 -19.49 -3.77 -11.91
CA ALA A 172 -18.40 -4.21 -12.76
C ALA A 172 -18.86 -5.21 -13.86
N ALA A 173 -19.77 -6.12 -13.51
CA ALA A 173 -20.36 -7.05 -14.47
C ALA A 173 -21.15 -6.37 -15.60
N ARG A 174 -21.60 -5.12 -15.40
CA ARG A 174 -22.31 -4.33 -16.41
C ARG A 174 -21.40 -3.43 -17.23
N LEU A 175 -20.11 -3.29 -16.82
CA LEU A 175 -19.15 -2.54 -17.61
C LEU A 175 -18.74 -3.37 -18.81
N ASN A 176 -18.99 -2.82 -20.01
CA ASN A 176 -18.41 -3.38 -21.22
C ASN A 176 -16.90 -3.17 -21.16
N THR A 177 -16.14 -4.23 -20.95
CA THR A 177 -14.69 -4.21 -21.10
C THR A 177 -14.40 -4.09 -22.61
N GLN A 178 -14.20 -2.87 -23.07
CA GLN A 178 -13.66 -2.68 -24.42
C GLN A 178 -12.24 -3.23 -24.44
N SER A 179 -11.91 -3.99 -25.47
CA SER A 179 -10.53 -4.38 -25.77
C SER A 179 -9.71 -3.09 -25.94
N GLY A 180 -8.65 -2.94 -25.17
CA GLY A 180 -7.74 -1.80 -25.30
C GLY A 180 -6.68 -2.06 -26.37
N GLU A 181 -6.11 -1.00 -26.94
CA GLU A 181 -4.98 -1.08 -27.87
C GLU A 181 -3.65 -1.42 -27.18
N ILE A 182 -3.62 -1.37 -25.85
CA ILE A 182 -2.43 -1.61 -25.02
C ILE A 182 -2.66 -2.84 -24.15
N ALA A 183 -1.78 -3.84 -24.32
CA ALA A 183 -1.73 -4.99 -23.43
C ALA A 183 -0.75 -4.73 -22.28
N VAL A 184 -1.19 -4.97 -21.04
CA VAL A 184 -0.35 -4.91 -19.85
C VAL A 184 -0.07 -6.32 -19.38
N VAL A 185 1.19 -6.73 -19.41
CA VAL A 185 1.65 -8.02 -18.88
C VAL A 185 2.35 -7.77 -17.53
N ILE A 186 1.78 -8.33 -16.47
CA ILE A 186 2.36 -8.22 -15.11
C ILE A 186 3.27 -9.43 -14.88
N ALA A 187 4.54 -9.14 -14.53
CA ALA A 187 5.54 -10.14 -14.17
C ALA A 187 6.05 -9.79 -12.76
N GLU A 188 5.66 -10.61 -11.78
CA GLU A 188 5.96 -10.37 -10.36
C GLU A 188 6.47 -11.64 -9.70
N GLY A 189 7.47 -11.49 -8.81
CA GLY A 189 8.05 -12.58 -8.05
C GLY A 189 9.45 -12.99 -8.51
N GLU A 190 9.95 -14.08 -7.93
CA GLU A 190 11.24 -14.66 -8.30
C GLU A 190 11.19 -15.26 -9.71
N ILE A 191 12.20 -14.96 -10.53
CA ILE A 191 12.30 -15.48 -11.90
C ILE A 191 12.79 -16.93 -11.85
N GLN A 192 11.98 -17.86 -12.35
CA GLN A 192 12.32 -19.29 -12.45
C GLN A 192 11.95 -19.86 -13.83
N GLU A 193 12.55 -21.01 -14.17
CA GLU A 193 12.12 -21.78 -15.33
C GLU A 193 10.74 -22.42 -15.09
N GLY A 194 9.98 -22.66 -16.16
CA GLY A 194 8.67 -23.32 -16.11
C GLY A 194 7.48 -22.39 -15.91
N GLU A 195 6.45 -22.90 -15.27
CA GLU A 195 5.17 -22.19 -15.08
C GLU A 195 5.16 -21.34 -13.83
N SER A 196 4.37 -20.24 -13.85
CA SER A 196 4.22 -19.35 -12.69
C SER A 196 3.43 -20.02 -11.57
N GLN A 197 3.90 -19.80 -10.32
CA GLN A 197 3.23 -20.17 -9.08
C GLN A 197 3.10 -18.91 -8.20
N ALA A 198 2.41 -19.03 -7.09
CA ALA A 198 2.28 -17.90 -6.16
C ALA A 198 3.65 -17.39 -5.69
N GLY A 199 3.97 -16.12 -5.95
CA GLY A 199 5.26 -15.49 -5.64
C GLY A 199 6.40 -15.84 -6.60
N VAL A 200 6.12 -16.55 -7.70
CA VAL A 200 7.12 -16.95 -8.70
C VAL A 200 6.65 -16.56 -10.10
N MET A 201 7.50 -15.88 -10.84
CA MET A 201 7.32 -15.61 -12.26
C MET A 201 8.00 -16.72 -13.07
N GLY A 202 7.21 -17.65 -13.64
CA GLY A 202 7.71 -18.69 -14.53
C GLY A 202 7.95 -18.15 -15.94
N ALA A 203 9.11 -18.45 -16.50
CA ALA A 203 9.50 -17.99 -17.84
C ALA A 203 8.52 -18.45 -18.94
N GLU A 204 8.04 -19.69 -18.89
CA GLU A 204 7.08 -20.20 -19.86
C GLU A 204 5.71 -19.50 -19.79
N SER A 205 5.24 -19.20 -18.57
CA SER A 205 3.98 -18.47 -18.38
C SER A 205 4.10 -17.04 -18.94
N LEU A 206 5.24 -16.38 -18.74
CA LEU A 206 5.49 -15.04 -19.24
C LEU A 206 5.50 -15.02 -20.79
N VAL A 207 6.20 -15.99 -21.41
CA VAL A 207 6.23 -16.12 -22.88
C VAL A 207 4.82 -16.32 -23.43
N LYS A 208 4.01 -17.22 -22.84
CA LYS A 208 2.62 -17.43 -23.24
C LYS A 208 1.76 -16.15 -23.16
N LEU A 209 1.98 -15.31 -22.12
CA LEU A 209 1.26 -14.03 -21.97
C LEU A 209 1.67 -13.02 -23.04
N ILE A 210 2.96 -12.92 -23.34
CA ILE A 210 3.50 -12.03 -24.38
C ILE A 210 2.98 -12.46 -25.77
N ASP A 211 2.98 -13.76 -26.05
CA ASP A 211 2.47 -14.28 -27.33
C ASP A 211 0.97 -14.00 -27.50
N ARG A 212 0.16 -14.22 -26.45
CA ARG A 212 -1.27 -13.86 -26.47
C ARG A 212 -1.48 -12.36 -26.72
N ALA A 213 -0.68 -11.50 -26.08
CA ALA A 213 -0.76 -10.06 -26.29
C ALA A 213 -0.41 -9.67 -27.73
N ARG A 214 0.60 -10.33 -28.33
CA ARG A 214 1.04 -10.10 -29.71
C ARG A 214 0.04 -10.61 -30.76
N GLU A 215 -0.65 -11.72 -30.47
CA GLU A 215 -1.62 -12.32 -31.36
C GLU A 215 -3.00 -11.67 -31.31
N ASN A 216 -3.27 -10.91 -30.23
CA ASN A 216 -4.52 -10.17 -30.10
C ASN A 216 -4.53 -9.00 -31.10
N LYS A 217 -5.43 -9.10 -32.09
CA LYS A 217 -5.57 -8.13 -33.20
C LYS A 217 -6.65 -7.08 -32.94
N ASN A 218 -7.15 -6.97 -31.71
CA ASN A 218 -8.19 -6.00 -31.36
C ASN A 218 -7.58 -4.70 -30.83
#